data_c769f4b35c0b3a91bd9d81d3c8c907d7
#
_entry.id   c769f4b35c0b3a91bd9d81d3c8c907d7
#
_cell.length_a   1.000
_cell.length_b   1.000
_cell.length_c   1.000
_cell.angle_alpha   90.00
_cell.angle_beta   90.00
_cell.angle_gamma   90.00
#
_symmetry.space_group_name_H-M   'P 1'
#
loop_
_entity.id
_entity.type
_entity.pdbx_description
1 polymer ?
#
loop_
_entity_poly.entity_id
_entity_poly.type
_entity_poly.pdbx_seq_one_letter_code
_entity_poly.pdbx_strand_id
1 'polypeptide(L)'
;MMAVEITEEFVWQNIPRRPRDSHKGTFGSVLAVAGSAFYRGAALLAAEGALRTGAGIVTLASVEPVVSAAAACLPECCLCPCRAGAEGGISPENVPLLRRQKATVLLLGPGLGGTAQSAARAAETQALVQQLLPGFAGSAVLDADGLNAAARLLAEGGAFPHPAGELIVTPHPGEMARLTGLSAAQINADREGTALRYAQAWNAVVVLKGARTVVAAPDGRVRVNPT
;
A
#
# COMPACT_ATOMS: atom_id res chain seq x y z
N MET A 1 -8.76 -8.78 24.58
CA MET A 1 -7.30 -8.96 24.63
C MET A 1 -6.71 -7.58 24.71
N MET A 2 -5.79 -7.29 25.63
CA MET A 2 -5.15 -5.96 25.69
C MET A 2 -4.07 -5.87 24.61
N ALA A 3 -4.06 -4.78 23.83
CA ALA A 3 -3.02 -4.52 22.86
C ALA A 3 -1.67 -4.33 23.57
N VAL A 4 -0.62 -4.86 22.96
CA VAL A 4 0.76 -4.71 23.47
C VAL A 4 1.41 -3.52 22.77
N GLU A 5 2.04 -2.64 23.54
CA GLU A 5 2.74 -1.48 23.01
C GLU A 5 4.00 -1.89 22.25
N ILE A 6 4.26 -1.23 21.12
CA ILE A 6 5.51 -1.35 20.37
C ILE A 6 6.55 -0.50 21.07
N THR A 7 7.46 -1.15 21.78
CA THR A 7 8.57 -0.49 22.48
C THR A 7 9.80 -0.41 21.58
N GLU A 8 10.76 0.46 21.93
CA GLU A 8 12.03 0.52 21.21
C GLU A 8 12.77 -0.84 21.25
N GLU A 9 12.73 -1.52 22.39
CA GLU A 9 13.31 -2.86 22.55
C GLU A 9 12.65 -3.87 21.59
N PHE A 10 11.31 -3.85 21.49
CA PHE A 10 10.60 -4.70 20.54
C PHE A 10 11.05 -4.44 19.09
N VAL A 11 11.24 -3.18 18.72
CA VAL A 11 11.73 -2.80 17.37
C VAL A 11 13.12 -3.37 17.13
N TRP A 12 14.06 -3.15 18.07
CA TRP A 12 15.42 -3.65 17.95
C TRP A 12 15.53 -5.18 17.87
N GLN A 13 14.67 -5.89 18.57
CA GLN A 13 14.62 -7.35 18.55
C GLN A 13 14.05 -7.90 17.22
N ASN A 14 13.25 -7.10 16.51
CA ASN A 14 12.55 -7.54 15.29
C ASN A 14 13.12 -6.95 13.99
N ILE A 15 14.02 -5.96 14.05
CA ILE A 15 14.73 -5.47 12.87
C ILE A 15 15.66 -6.58 12.33
N PRO A 16 15.49 -6.99 11.05
CA PRO A 16 16.37 -8.01 10.47
C PRO A 16 17.82 -7.55 10.45
N ARG A 17 18.72 -8.38 10.97
CA ARG A 17 20.16 -8.14 10.85
C ARG A 17 20.59 -8.27 9.39
N ARG A 18 21.48 -7.37 8.95
CA ARG A 18 22.05 -7.42 7.60
C ARG A 18 23.38 -8.20 7.65
N PRO A 19 23.44 -9.44 7.12
CA PRO A 19 24.69 -10.21 7.04
C PRO A 19 25.73 -9.48 6.19
N ARG A 20 27.02 -9.61 6.54
CA ARG A 20 28.10 -9.00 5.75
C ARG A 20 28.15 -9.56 4.34
N ASP A 21 27.89 -10.86 4.20
CA ASP A 21 27.83 -11.57 2.93
C ASP A 21 26.39 -11.54 2.40
N SER A 22 25.96 -10.38 1.95
CA SER A 22 24.63 -10.16 1.39
C SER A 22 24.69 -9.30 0.13
N HIS A 23 23.71 -9.45 -0.73
CA HIS A 23 23.56 -8.69 -1.98
C HIS A 23 22.15 -8.13 -2.11
N LYS A 24 21.90 -7.27 -3.11
CA LYS A 24 20.59 -6.62 -3.30
C LYS A 24 19.40 -7.60 -3.32
N GLY A 25 19.58 -8.81 -3.85
CA GLY A 25 18.52 -9.83 -3.89
C GLY A 25 18.15 -10.42 -2.52
N THR A 26 19.06 -10.33 -1.52
CA THR A 26 18.83 -10.85 -0.17
C THR A 26 17.71 -10.11 0.55
N PHE A 27 17.49 -8.83 0.23
CA PHE A 27 16.57 -7.95 0.92
C PHE A 27 15.27 -7.72 0.13
N GLY A 28 14.96 -8.60 -0.80
CA GLY A 28 13.74 -8.54 -1.58
C GLY A 28 13.70 -7.38 -2.58
N SER A 29 12.60 -7.30 -3.28
CA SER A 29 12.34 -6.25 -4.27
C SER A 29 10.92 -5.72 -4.14
N VAL A 30 10.76 -4.41 -4.29
CA VAL A 30 9.47 -3.71 -4.22
C VAL A 30 9.12 -3.17 -5.61
N LEU A 31 7.91 -3.48 -6.07
CA LEU A 31 7.26 -2.77 -7.17
C LEU A 31 6.30 -1.73 -6.55
N ALA A 32 6.66 -0.46 -6.63
CA ALA A 32 5.81 0.64 -6.18
C ALA A 32 4.98 1.16 -7.37
N VAL A 33 3.69 0.88 -7.37
CA VAL A 33 2.72 1.40 -8.36
C VAL A 33 2.01 2.58 -7.71
N ALA A 34 2.50 3.78 -7.98
CA ALA A 34 2.16 4.97 -7.23
C ALA A 34 2.27 6.25 -8.08
N GLY A 35 1.57 7.30 -7.67
CA GLY A 35 1.63 8.61 -8.27
C GLY A 35 0.75 8.80 -9.50
N SER A 36 0.58 10.06 -9.83
CA SER A 36 -0.13 10.56 -11.01
C SER A 36 0.42 11.95 -11.34
N ALA A 37 -0.04 12.57 -12.40
CA ALA A 37 0.34 13.91 -12.78
C ALA A 37 0.13 14.93 -11.64
N PHE A 38 -0.89 14.72 -10.80
CA PHE A 38 -1.23 15.58 -9.65
C PHE A 38 -0.50 15.21 -8.36
N TYR A 39 -0.18 13.94 -8.13
CA TYR A 39 0.36 13.43 -6.86
C TYR A 39 1.75 12.82 -7.02
N ARG A 40 2.67 13.59 -7.62
CA ARG A 40 4.04 13.14 -7.89
C ARG A 40 4.82 12.83 -6.61
N GLY A 41 4.70 13.69 -5.59
CA GLY A 41 5.38 13.54 -4.31
C GLY A 41 5.01 12.27 -3.56
N ALA A 42 3.77 11.80 -3.66
CA ALA A 42 3.34 10.55 -3.02
C ALA A 42 4.13 9.34 -3.53
N ALA A 43 4.41 9.29 -4.84
CA ALA A 43 5.23 8.23 -5.43
C ALA A 43 6.68 8.29 -4.98
N LEU A 44 7.26 9.50 -4.91
CA LEU A 44 8.64 9.70 -4.45
C LEU A 44 8.80 9.27 -2.99
N LEU A 45 7.90 9.71 -2.11
CA LEU A 45 7.90 9.34 -0.69
C LEU A 45 7.73 7.82 -0.49
N ALA A 46 6.85 7.20 -1.27
CA ALA A 46 6.64 5.75 -1.21
C ALA A 46 7.90 4.96 -1.63
N ALA A 47 8.53 5.35 -2.73
CA ALA A 47 9.76 4.72 -3.21
C ALA A 47 10.94 4.97 -2.26
N GLU A 48 11.10 6.21 -1.77
CA GLU A 48 12.14 6.57 -0.79
C GLU A 48 11.96 5.81 0.52
N GLY A 49 10.72 5.71 1.03
CA GLY A 49 10.41 4.91 2.21
C GLY A 49 10.84 3.45 2.06
N ALA A 50 10.55 2.83 0.92
CA ALA A 50 10.97 1.47 0.62
C ALA A 50 12.50 1.33 0.56
N LEU A 51 13.21 2.27 -0.04
CA LEU A 51 14.68 2.30 -0.06
C LEU A 51 15.26 2.44 1.34
N ARG A 52 14.76 3.38 2.13
CA ARG A 52 15.25 3.67 3.50
C ARG A 52 14.97 2.56 4.49
N THR A 53 13.89 1.79 4.31
CA THR A 53 13.63 0.59 5.14
C THR A 53 14.51 -0.60 4.77
N GLY A 54 15.27 -0.49 3.69
CA GLY A 54 16.30 -1.44 3.33
C GLY A 54 15.92 -2.45 2.27
N ALA A 55 14.89 -2.20 1.47
CA ALA A 55 14.60 -3.01 0.29
C ALA A 55 15.81 -3.09 -0.64
N GLY A 56 16.11 -4.27 -1.15
CA GLY A 56 17.29 -4.49 -1.99
C GLY A 56 17.17 -3.88 -3.37
N ILE A 57 15.95 -3.85 -3.93
CA ILE A 57 15.61 -3.21 -5.22
C ILE A 57 14.25 -2.56 -5.06
N VAL A 58 14.12 -1.31 -5.49
CA VAL A 58 12.84 -0.63 -5.62
C VAL A 58 12.63 -0.23 -7.07
N THR A 59 11.50 -0.63 -7.64
CA THR A 59 11.06 -0.20 -8.99
C THR A 59 9.82 0.66 -8.83
N LEU A 60 9.91 1.92 -9.22
CA LEU A 60 8.76 2.83 -9.28
C LEU A 60 8.11 2.74 -10.66
N ALA A 61 6.87 2.27 -10.68
CA ALA A 61 6.02 2.26 -11.86
C ALA A 61 5.03 3.43 -11.79
N SER A 62 5.14 4.36 -12.72
CA SER A 62 4.31 5.55 -12.76
C SER A 62 4.28 6.20 -14.14
N VAL A 63 3.47 7.25 -14.28
CA VAL A 63 3.40 8.08 -15.49
C VAL A 63 4.64 8.95 -15.65
N GLU A 64 4.93 9.37 -16.89
CA GLU A 64 6.16 10.07 -17.26
C GLU A 64 6.52 11.27 -16.36
N PRO A 65 5.60 12.17 -15.96
CA PRO A 65 5.97 13.31 -15.10
C PRO A 65 6.48 12.90 -13.71
N VAL A 66 6.07 11.73 -13.21
CA VAL A 66 6.55 11.16 -11.96
C VAL A 66 7.89 10.48 -12.15
N VAL A 67 8.03 9.69 -13.21
CA VAL A 67 9.26 8.97 -13.56
C VAL A 67 10.41 9.96 -13.78
N SER A 68 10.19 11.04 -14.53
CA SER A 68 11.19 12.08 -14.75
C SER A 68 11.62 12.78 -13.46
N ALA A 69 10.67 13.06 -12.55
CA ALA A 69 10.99 13.62 -11.24
C ALA A 69 11.78 12.62 -10.37
N ALA A 70 11.40 11.34 -10.37
CA ALA A 70 12.08 10.31 -9.62
C ALA A 70 13.51 10.09 -10.11
N ALA A 71 13.75 10.14 -11.43
CA ALA A 71 15.09 10.03 -12.00
C ALA A 71 16.08 11.09 -11.49
N ALA A 72 15.57 12.29 -11.17
CA ALA A 72 16.38 13.37 -10.64
C ALA A 72 16.60 13.29 -9.12
N CYS A 73 15.64 12.73 -8.36
CA CYS A 73 15.64 12.77 -6.90
C CYS A 73 16.03 11.43 -6.23
N LEU A 74 15.82 10.31 -6.91
CA LEU A 74 16.03 8.95 -6.40
C LEU A 74 16.80 8.09 -7.40
N PRO A 75 18.09 8.39 -7.64
CA PRO A 75 18.89 7.68 -8.64
C PRO A 75 19.08 6.18 -8.35
N GLU A 76 18.86 5.75 -7.09
CA GLU A 76 18.90 4.36 -6.67
C GLU A 76 17.67 3.55 -7.09
N CYS A 77 16.57 4.23 -7.47
CA CYS A 77 15.31 3.61 -7.82
C CYS A 77 15.32 3.19 -9.29
N CYS A 78 14.92 1.94 -9.56
CA CYS A 78 14.60 1.53 -10.92
C CYS A 78 13.26 2.15 -11.36
N LEU A 79 13.12 2.48 -12.63
CA LEU A 79 11.96 3.16 -13.16
C LEU A 79 11.22 2.30 -14.19
N CYS A 80 9.89 2.27 -14.09
CA CYS A 80 9.01 1.60 -15.03
C CYS A 80 7.98 2.59 -15.58
N PRO A 81 8.26 3.26 -16.71
CA PRO A 81 7.33 4.21 -17.30
C PRO A 81 6.02 3.52 -17.73
N CYS A 82 4.91 4.09 -17.30
CA CYS A 82 3.56 3.63 -17.57
C CYS A 82 2.81 4.59 -18.49
N ARG A 83 1.93 4.06 -19.32
CA ARG A 83 0.96 4.86 -20.08
C ARG A 83 0.04 5.61 -19.12
N ALA A 84 -0.16 6.88 -19.39
CA ALA A 84 -1.16 7.68 -18.70
C ALA A 84 -2.56 7.33 -19.21
N GLY A 85 -3.51 7.33 -18.28
CA GLY A 85 -4.94 7.27 -18.51
C GLY A 85 -5.63 8.59 -18.18
N ALA A 86 -6.87 8.52 -17.75
CA ALA A 86 -7.66 9.67 -17.36
C ALA A 86 -6.96 10.52 -16.32
N GLU A 87 -7.05 11.83 -16.45
CA GLU A 87 -6.48 12.82 -15.53
C GLU A 87 -4.98 12.58 -15.22
N GLY A 88 -4.23 11.99 -16.17
CA GLY A 88 -2.80 11.74 -16.00
C GLY A 88 -2.44 10.73 -14.90
N GLY A 89 -3.35 9.84 -14.56
CA GLY A 89 -3.05 8.70 -13.69
C GLY A 89 -2.55 7.49 -14.49
N ILE A 90 -2.18 6.41 -13.80
CA ILE A 90 -1.73 5.17 -14.45
C ILE A 90 -2.92 4.46 -15.09
N SER A 91 -2.86 4.19 -16.41
CA SER A 91 -3.89 3.43 -17.13
C SER A 91 -3.87 1.94 -16.72
N PRO A 92 -5.05 1.29 -16.58
CA PRO A 92 -5.13 -0.17 -16.37
C PRO A 92 -4.50 -1.00 -17.50
N GLU A 93 -4.34 -0.43 -18.70
CA GLU A 93 -3.63 -1.08 -19.81
C GLU A 93 -2.19 -1.47 -19.48
N ASN A 94 -1.60 -0.88 -18.43
CA ASN A 94 -0.27 -1.24 -17.97
C ASN A 94 -0.22 -2.55 -17.15
N VAL A 95 -1.34 -3.16 -16.78
CA VAL A 95 -1.35 -4.38 -15.96
C VAL A 95 -0.47 -5.50 -16.53
N PRO A 96 -0.46 -5.79 -17.84
CA PRO A 96 0.45 -6.79 -18.40
C PRO A 96 1.94 -6.43 -18.25
N LEU A 97 2.29 -5.14 -18.32
CA LEU A 97 3.65 -4.64 -18.09
C LEU A 97 4.03 -4.81 -16.61
N LEU A 98 3.14 -4.41 -15.70
CA LEU A 98 3.36 -4.47 -14.26
C LEU A 98 3.50 -5.91 -13.75
N ARG A 99 2.69 -6.83 -14.27
CA ARG A 99 2.79 -8.27 -13.93
C ARG A 99 4.09 -8.94 -14.37
N ARG A 100 4.78 -8.39 -15.37
CA ARG A 100 6.10 -8.87 -15.79
C ARG A 100 7.23 -8.40 -14.86
N GLN A 101 6.98 -7.40 -14.01
CA GLN A 101 7.97 -6.95 -13.03
C GLN A 101 8.17 -8.04 -11.97
N LYS A 102 9.41 -8.53 -11.85
CA LYS A 102 9.75 -9.52 -10.83
C LYS A 102 9.99 -8.79 -9.49
N ALA A 103 8.96 -8.76 -8.65
CA ALA A 103 9.04 -8.17 -7.32
C ALA A 103 8.49 -9.15 -6.28
N THR A 104 9.03 -9.08 -5.06
CA THR A 104 8.55 -9.87 -3.91
C THR A 104 7.42 -9.18 -3.17
N VAL A 105 7.37 -7.85 -3.26
CA VAL A 105 6.33 -7.02 -2.64
C VAL A 105 5.78 -6.01 -3.66
N LEU A 106 4.47 -5.87 -3.69
CA LEU A 106 3.75 -4.81 -4.39
C LEU A 106 3.34 -3.73 -3.39
N LEU A 107 3.76 -2.49 -3.61
CA LEU A 107 3.20 -1.31 -2.95
C LEU A 107 2.25 -0.62 -3.95
N LEU A 108 0.97 -0.56 -3.63
CA LEU A 108 -0.07 -0.11 -4.56
C LEU A 108 -0.97 0.95 -3.90
N GLY A 109 -1.11 2.10 -4.54
CA GLY A 109 -2.13 3.06 -4.15
C GLY A 109 -1.70 4.49 -3.92
N PRO A 110 -0.55 4.80 -3.30
CA PRO A 110 -0.20 6.19 -2.97
C PRO A 110 -0.26 7.11 -4.20
N GLY A 111 -1.18 8.08 -4.19
CA GLY A 111 -1.28 9.12 -5.21
C GLY A 111 -1.73 8.65 -6.59
N LEU A 112 -2.42 7.51 -6.72
CA LEU A 112 -2.97 7.07 -8.00
C LEU A 112 -4.09 7.99 -8.53
N GLY A 113 -4.75 8.70 -7.61
CA GLY A 113 -5.92 9.52 -7.92
C GLY A 113 -7.23 8.73 -7.88
N GLY A 114 -8.33 9.45 -7.69
CA GLY A 114 -9.64 8.85 -7.52
C GLY A 114 -10.77 9.84 -7.77
N THR A 115 -11.87 9.73 -7.02
CA THR A 115 -13.08 10.56 -7.17
C THR A 115 -12.84 12.06 -7.01
N ALA A 116 -11.79 12.47 -6.27
CA ALA A 116 -11.44 13.87 -6.14
C ALA A 116 -11.01 14.51 -7.47
N GLN A 117 -10.50 13.72 -8.43
CA GLN A 117 -10.17 14.19 -9.77
C GLN A 117 -11.37 14.05 -10.70
N SER A 118 -11.84 12.82 -10.92
CA SER A 118 -13.01 12.53 -11.76
C SER A 118 -13.53 11.10 -11.51
N ALA A 119 -14.76 10.84 -11.96
CA ALA A 119 -15.33 9.49 -11.99
C ALA A 119 -14.51 8.54 -12.89
N ALA A 120 -14.00 9.04 -14.02
CA ALA A 120 -13.15 8.27 -14.93
C ALA A 120 -11.86 7.84 -14.26
N ARG A 121 -11.17 8.75 -13.55
CA ARG A 121 -9.96 8.42 -12.78
C ARG A 121 -10.24 7.36 -11.71
N ALA A 122 -11.32 7.53 -10.97
CA ALA A 122 -11.71 6.56 -9.94
C ALA A 122 -11.99 5.17 -10.52
N ALA A 123 -12.66 5.09 -11.68
CA ALA A 123 -12.92 3.82 -12.36
C ALA A 123 -11.62 3.14 -12.85
N GLU A 124 -10.68 3.91 -13.41
CA GLU A 124 -9.39 3.37 -13.84
C GLU A 124 -8.53 2.90 -12.67
N THR A 125 -8.49 3.65 -11.56
CA THR A 125 -7.79 3.23 -10.34
C THR A 125 -8.39 1.95 -9.78
N GLN A 126 -9.73 1.85 -9.75
CA GLN A 126 -10.43 0.63 -9.32
C GLN A 126 -10.09 -0.55 -10.23
N ALA A 127 -10.14 -0.38 -11.55
CA ALA A 127 -9.79 -1.40 -12.52
C ALA A 127 -8.32 -1.86 -12.38
N LEU A 128 -7.39 -0.92 -12.15
CA LEU A 128 -5.98 -1.20 -11.91
C LEU A 128 -5.80 -2.08 -10.66
N VAL A 129 -6.41 -1.71 -9.52
CA VAL A 129 -6.34 -2.47 -8.27
C VAL A 129 -6.97 -3.85 -8.44
N GLN A 130 -8.17 -3.92 -9.02
CA GLN A 130 -8.91 -5.16 -9.22
C GLN A 130 -8.18 -6.17 -10.12
N GLN A 131 -7.46 -5.67 -11.13
CA GLN A 131 -6.72 -6.54 -12.04
C GLN A 131 -5.33 -6.89 -11.53
N LEU A 132 -4.60 -5.94 -10.93
CA LEU A 132 -3.21 -6.15 -10.57
C LEU A 132 -3.05 -6.93 -9.26
N LEU A 133 -3.79 -6.55 -8.21
CA LEU A 133 -3.57 -7.08 -6.86
C LEU A 133 -3.84 -8.59 -6.75
N PRO A 134 -4.99 -9.15 -7.22
CA PRO A 134 -5.24 -10.59 -7.13
C PRO A 134 -4.29 -11.45 -7.99
N GLY A 135 -3.70 -10.87 -9.02
CA GLY A 135 -2.74 -11.56 -9.88
C GLY A 135 -1.29 -11.46 -9.42
N PHE A 136 -1.01 -10.81 -8.28
CA PHE A 136 0.34 -10.65 -7.78
C PHE A 136 0.74 -11.84 -6.90
N ALA A 137 1.87 -12.48 -7.24
CA ALA A 137 2.32 -13.72 -6.59
C ALA A 137 2.96 -13.51 -5.20
N GLY A 138 3.46 -12.31 -4.92
CA GLY A 138 4.11 -11.94 -3.65
C GLY A 138 3.15 -11.32 -2.65
N SER A 139 3.70 -10.71 -1.61
CA SER A 139 2.94 -9.92 -0.62
C SER A 139 2.65 -8.51 -1.13
N ALA A 140 1.65 -7.84 -0.56
CA ALA A 140 1.31 -6.48 -0.97
C ALA A 140 1.04 -5.54 0.20
N VAL A 141 1.32 -4.25 -0.03
CA VAL A 141 0.87 -3.13 0.79
C VAL A 141 -0.12 -2.31 -0.04
N LEU A 142 -1.34 -2.14 0.46
CA LEU A 142 -2.37 -1.33 -0.16
C LEU A 142 -2.64 -0.09 0.69
N ASP A 143 -2.48 1.09 0.10
CA ASP A 143 -2.61 2.38 0.79
C ASP A 143 -3.40 3.40 -0.04
N ALA A 144 -3.90 4.43 0.61
CA ALA A 144 -4.45 5.64 0.01
C ALA A 144 -5.53 5.37 -1.07
N ASP A 145 -5.29 5.79 -2.32
CA ASP A 145 -6.25 5.60 -3.42
C ASP A 145 -6.48 4.12 -3.75
N GLY A 146 -5.52 3.24 -3.44
CA GLY A 146 -5.71 1.80 -3.51
C GLY A 146 -6.78 1.30 -2.53
N LEU A 147 -6.80 1.83 -1.30
CA LEU A 147 -7.84 1.54 -0.30
C LEU A 147 -9.20 2.11 -0.72
N ASN A 148 -9.22 3.32 -1.29
CA ASN A 148 -10.44 3.91 -1.84
C ASN A 148 -11.02 3.07 -2.98
N ALA A 149 -10.17 2.53 -3.84
CA ALA A 149 -10.58 1.61 -4.91
C ALA A 149 -11.14 0.29 -4.34
N ALA A 150 -10.51 -0.29 -3.31
CA ALA A 150 -11.03 -1.47 -2.62
C ALA A 150 -12.38 -1.20 -1.96
N ALA A 151 -12.57 -0.03 -1.34
CA ALA A 151 -13.85 0.37 -0.76
C ALA A 151 -14.98 0.45 -1.81
N ARG A 152 -14.68 0.94 -3.01
CA ARG A 152 -15.65 0.96 -4.12
C ARG A 152 -16.02 -0.45 -4.58
N LEU A 153 -15.02 -1.35 -4.72
CA LEU A 153 -15.26 -2.75 -5.05
C LEU A 153 -16.20 -3.42 -4.04
N LEU A 154 -15.98 -3.18 -2.74
CA LEU A 154 -16.84 -3.70 -1.67
C LEU A 154 -18.26 -3.13 -1.75
N ALA A 155 -18.40 -1.82 -2.01
CA ALA A 155 -19.72 -1.17 -2.14
C ALA A 155 -20.52 -1.69 -3.36
N GLU A 156 -19.83 -2.18 -4.38
CA GLU A 156 -20.41 -2.82 -5.57
C GLU A 156 -20.70 -4.33 -5.36
N GLY A 157 -20.51 -4.84 -4.15
CA GLY A 157 -20.75 -6.25 -3.80
C GLY A 157 -19.61 -7.20 -4.17
N GLY A 158 -18.44 -6.67 -4.52
CA GLY A 158 -17.22 -7.44 -4.77
C GLY A 158 -16.56 -7.91 -3.48
N ALA A 159 -15.60 -8.82 -3.60
CA ALA A 159 -14.74 -9.25 -2.50
C ALA A 159 -13.58 -8.27 -2.28
N PHE A 160 -13.02 -8.25 -1.05
CA PHE A 160 -11.78 -7.51 -0.79
C PHE A 160 -10.64 -8.10 -1.64
N PRO A 161 -9.95 -7.29 -2.47
CA PRO A 161 -8.91 -7.80 -3.35
C PRO A 161 -7.69 -8.25 -2.53
N HIS A 162 -7.12 -9.42 -2.84
CA HIS A 162 -6.04 -10.02 -2.08
C HIS A 162 -4.95 -10.58 -3.02
N PRO A 163 -3.65 -10.40 -2.74
CA PRO A 163 -2.56 -11.05 -3.48
C PRO A 163 -2.46 -12.54 -3.10
N ALA A 164 -1.57 -13.29 -3.75
CA ALA A 164 -1.29 -14.67 -3.35
C ALA A 164 -0.55 -14.77 -2.01
N GLY A 165 0.28 -13.77 -1.69
CA GLY A 165 0.99 -13.66 -0.40
C GLY A 165 0.22 -12.87 0.65
N GLU A 166 0.93 -12.33 1.63
CA GLU A 166 0.34 -11.52 2.70
C GLU A 166 -0.12 -10.14 2.20
N LEU A 167 -1.20 -9.66 2.77
CA LEU A 167 -1.69 -8.31 2.52
C LEU A 167 -1.55 -7.44 3.77
N ILE A 168 -1.02 -6.24 3.58
CA ILE A 168 -0.99 -5.18 4.59
C ILE A 168 -1.83 -4.02 4.05
N VAL A 169 -2.76 -3.54 4.86
CA VAL A 169 -3.56 -2.35 4.54
C VAL A 169 -3.32 -1.26 5.56
N THR A 170 -3.20 -0.02 5.12
CA THR A 170 -2.75 1.10 5.96
C THR A 170 -3.77 2.24 6.04
N PRO A 171 -5.04 1.99 6.41
CA PRO A 171 -6.07 3.02 6.41
C PRO A 171 -5.89 4.03 7.54
N HIS A 172 -6.12 5.32 7.25
CA HIS A 172 -6.51 6.28 8.26
C HIS A 172 -8.01 6.14 8.60
N PRO A 173 -8.55 6.73 9.70
CA PRO A 173 -9.96 6.52 10.07
C PRO A 173 -10.97 6.83 8.98
N GLY A 174 -10.72 7.81 8.12
CA GLY A 174 -11.62 8.12 6.99
C GLY A 174 -11.60 7.08 5.87
N GLU A 175 -10.46 6.47 5.57
CA GLU A 175 -10.34 5.33 4.65
C GLU A 175 -10.99 4.09 5.25
N MET A 176 -10.76 3.84 6.54
CA MET A 176 -11.38 2.75 7.27
C MET A 176 -12.91 2.86 7.27
N ALA A 177 -13.44 4.07 7.44
CA ALA A 177 -14.88 4.34 7.36
C ALA A 177 -15.47 3.96 5.99
N ARG A 178 -14.78 4.32 4.90
CA ARG A 178 -15.20 3.95 3.53
C ARG A 178 -15.17 2.45 3.28
N LEU A 179 -14.16 1.77 3.83
CA LEU A 179 -14.01 0.32 3.69
C LEU A 179 -15.04 -0.49 4.48
N THR A 180 -15.47 0.03 5.63
CA THR A 180 -16.26 -0.74 6.61
C THR A 180 -17.72 -0.31 6.72
N GLY A 181 -18.05 0.89 6.23
CA GLY A 181 -19.35 1.52 6.45
C GLY A 181 -19.55 2.08 7.87
N LEU A 182 -18.57 1.94 8.76
CA LEU A 182 -18.61 2.54 10.10
C LEU A 182 -18.31 4.03 10.02
N SER A 183 -18.87 4.81 10.96
CA SER A 183 -18.47 6.21 11.12
C SER A 183 -17.08 6.33 11.73
N ALA A 184 -16.38 7.44 11.45
CA ALA A 184 -15.07 7.72 12.06
C ALA A 184 -15.17 7.78 13.60
N ALA A 185 -16.30 8.21 14.16
CA ALA A 185 -16.54 8.21 15.59
C ALA A 185 -16.59 6.78 16.18
N GLN A 186 -17.28 5.85 15.52
CA GLN A 186 -17.31 4.44 15.92
C GLN A 186 -15.92 3.80 15.86
N ILE A 187 -15.18 4.07 14.77
CA ILE A 187 -13.81 3.58 14.62
C ILE A 187 -12.90 4.11 15.73
N ASN A 188 -12.97 5.41 16.04
CA ASN A 188 -12.15 6.02 17.07
C ASN A 188 -12.54 5.59 18.50
N ALA A 189 -13.78 5.22 18.74
CA ALA A 189 -14.24 4.70 20.02
C ALA A 189 -13.66 3.31 20.37
N ASP A 190 -13.41 2.49 19.35
CA ASP A 190 -12.81 1.16 19.51
C ASP A 190 -11.86 0.86 18.34
N ARG A 191 -10.68 1.49 18.36
CA ARG A 191 -9.67 1.35 17.30
C ARG A 191 -9.07 -0.06 17.26
N GLU A 192 -8.79 -0.64 18.43
CA GLU A 192 -8.18 -1.96 18.57
C GLU A 192 -9.13 -3.06 18.11
N GLY A 193 -10.36 -3.07 18.60
CA GLY A 193 -11.38 -4.03 18.18
C GLY A 193 -11.77 -3.89 16.72
N THR A 194 -11.84 -2.65 16.20
CA THR A 194 -12.09 -2.40 14.78
C THR A 194 -10.96 -2.95 13.91
N ALA A 195 -9.71 -2.62 14.22
CA ALA A 195 -8.55 -3.08 13.46
C ALA A 195 -8.48 -4.61 13.46
N LEU A 196 -8.67 -5.26 14.62
CA LEU A 196 -8.64 -6.71 14.75
C LEU A 196 -9.76 -7.40 13.97
N ARG A 197 -11.01 -6.92 14.11
CA ARG A 197 -12.15 -7.45 13.38
C ARG A 197 -11.91 -7.51 11.88
N TYR A 198 -11.40 -6.40 11.32
CA TYR A 198 -11.19 -6.30 9.88
C TYR A 198 -9.89 -6.95 9.41
N ALA A 199 -8.87 -7.06 10.28
CA ALA A 199 -7.71 -7.90 9.99
C ALA A 199 -8.12 -9.37 9.77
N GLN A 200 -8.99 -9.89 10.61
CA GLN A 200 -9.54 -11.25 10.48
C GLN A 200 -10.47 -11.40 9.27
N ALA A 201 -11.39 -10.43 9.08
CA ALA A 201 -12.36 -10.47 7.98
C ALA A 201 -11.71 -10.39 6.59
N TRP A 202 -10.65 -9.61 6.45
CA TRP A 202 -9.92 -9.45 5.17
C TRP A 202 -8.70 -10.36 5.06
N ASN A 203 -8.39 -11.15 6.08
CA ASN A 203 -7.16 -11.94 6.19
C ASN A 203 -5.92 -11.09 5.87
N ALA A 204 -5.82 -9.88 6.45
CA ALA A 204 -4.79 -8.90 6.18
C ALA A 204 -4.27 -8.27 7.47
N VAL A 205 -3.03 -7.80 7.46
CA VAL A 205 -2.55 -6.93 8.53
C VAL A 205 -3.15 -5.54 8.34
N VAL A 206 -3.86 -5.05 9.34
CA VAL A 206 -4.46 -3.72 9.35
C VAL A 206 -3.60 -2.77 10.18
N VAL A 207 -3.06 -1.74 9.54
CA VAL A 207 -2.34 -0.63 10.17
C VAL A 207 -3.28 0.57 10.21
N LEU A 208 -4.08 0.70 11.27
CA LEU A 208 -5.03 1.80 11.44
C LEU A 208 -4.29 3.05 11.93
N LYS A 209 -3.97 3.94 10.99
CA LYS A 209 -3.18 5.17 11.19
C LYS A 209 -3.87 6.15 12.15
N GLY A 210 -3.08 6.90 12.93
CA GLY A 210 -3.52 7.97 13.83
C GLY A 210 -2.57 8.12 15.01
N ALA A 211 -2.84 9.05 15.92
CA ALA A 211 -2.17 9.08 17.23
C ALA A 211 -2.37 7.69 17.88
N ARG A 212 -1.30 7.04 18.28
CA ARG A 212 -1.32 5.64 18.72
C ARG A 212 -1.82 4.70 17.60
N THR A 213 -1.07 4.61 16.51
CA THR A 213 -1.37 3.72 15.38
C THR A 213 -1.52 2.27 15.86
N VAL A 214 -2.65 1.64 15.50
CA VAL A 214 -2.94 0.25 15.83
C VAL A 214 -2.52 -0.66 14.69
N VAL A 215 -1.77 -1.71 15.00
CA VAL A 215 -1.40 -2.78 14.06
C VAL A 215 -2.06 -4.07 14.52
N ALA A 216 -2.96 -4.61 13.74
CA ALA A 216 -3.67 -5.85 14.01
C ALA A 216 -3.40 -6.88 12.92
N ALA A 217 -3.10 -8.11 13.31
CA ALA A 217 -2.87 -9.23 12.41
C ALA A 217 -4.07 -10.22 12.44
N PRO A 218 -4.29 -10.98 11.36
CA PRO A 218 -5.41 -11.91 11.27
C PRO A 218 -5.35 -13.06 12.30
N ASP A 219 -4.17 -13.35 12.84
CA ASP A 219 -3.95 -14.35 13.89
C ASP A 219 -4.37 -13.88 15.30
N GLY A 220 -4.88 -12.67 15.44
CA GLY A 220 -5.37 -12.11 16.69
C GLY A 220 -4.38 -11.20 17.43
N ARG A 221 -3.14 -11.08 16.97
CA ARG A 221 -2.16 -10.17 17.59
C ARG A 221 -2.51 -8.71 17.32
N VAL A 222 -2.53 -7.90 18.38
CA VAL A 222 -2.75 -6.45 18.30
C VAL A 222 -1.61 -5.73 18.99
N ARG A 223 -1.05 -4.73 18.32
CA ARG A 223 -0.01 -3.87 18.86
C ARG A 223 -0.34 -2.41 18.61
N VAL A 224 0.18 -1.55 19.48
CA VAL A 224 -0.02 -0.10 19.38
C VAL A 224 1.34 0.58 19.31
N ASN A 225 1.55 1.39 18.28
CA ASN A 225 2.67 2.31 18.22
C ASN A 225 2.28 3.58 18.98
N PRO A 226 3.01 3.95 20.06
CA PRO A 226 2.65 5.07 20.92
C PRO A 226 2.88 6.46 20.30
N THR A 227 3.57 6.56 19.15
CA THR A 227 3.89 7.82 18.45
C THR A 227 2.81 8.27 17.50
#